data_da5533c910bc466072deb57131c11918
#
_entry.id   da5533c910bc466072deb57131c11918
#
_cell.length_a   1.000
_cell.length_b   1.000
_cell.length_c   1.000
_cell.angle_alpha   90.00
_cell.angle_beta   90.00
_cell.angle_gamma   90.00
#
_symmetry.space_group_name_H-M   'P 1'
#
loop_
_entity.id
_entity.type
_entity.pdbx_description
1 polymer ?
#
loop_
_entity_poly.entity_id
_entity_poly.type
_entity_poly.pdbx_seq_one_letter_code
_entity_poly.pdbx_strand_id
1 'polypeptide(L)'
;MKKDIIKAMNIDPKYLEKNNIFIYQDYYYQKKINPQYIDWTTEEATLFKFRQNPGYTNSLGVAKINFPNKHAVYLHDTPKKSLFNEEIRFFSSGCVRVQNIDDLINWLLSDSANWNESLLHEILDNSSTKTLRLDSKIPIKIGYLTAWVENGQIQFRDDIYKKDAT
;
A
#
# COMPACT_ATOMS: atom_id res chain seq x y z
N MET A 1 -10.91 -3.41 -3.86
CA MET A 1 -10.32 -4.36 -2.89
C MET A 1 -11.30 -5.44 -2.43
N LYS A 2 -12.41 -5.19 -1.70
CA LYS A 2 -13.33 -6.28 -1.29
C LYS A 2 -13.90 -7.07 -2.45
N LYS A 3 -14.44 -6.40 -3.46
CA LYS A 3 -14.98 -7.04 -4.67
C LYS A 3 -13.94 -7.88 -5.41
N ASP A 4 -12.68 -7.48 -5.40
CA ASP A 4 -11.60 -8.21 -6.05
C ASP A 4 -11.25 -9.49 -5.28
N ILE A 5 -11.28 -9.43 -3.95
CA ILE A 5 -11.09 -10.62 -3.08
C ILE A 5 -12.23 -11.62 -3.31
N ILE A 6 -13.49 -11.15 -3.35
CA ILE A 6 -14.66 -12.00 -3.58
C ILE A 6 -14.55 -12.70 -4.95
N LYS A 7 -14.21 -11.94 -6.00
CA LYS A 7 -13.97 -12.52 -7.33
C LYS A 7 -12.86 -13.57 -7.31
N ALA A 8 -11.75 -13.27 -6.62
CA ALA A 8 -10.64 -14.19 -6.52
C ALA A 8 -10.98 -15.47 -5.76
N MET A 9 -11.79 -15.38 -4.69
CA MET A 9 -12.26 -16.57 -3.95
C MET A 9 -13.17 -17.47 -4.77
N ASN A 10 -13.98 -16.89 -5.67
CA ASN A 10 -14.80 -17.68 -6.59
C ASN A 10 -13.98 -18.44 -7.66
N ILE A 11 -12.76 -17.97 -7.94
CA ILE A 11 -11.83 -18.62 -8.89
C ILE A 11 -10.91 -19.59 -8.16
N ASP A 12 -10.34 -19.19 -7.03
CA ASP A 12 -9.41 -19.98 -6.23
C ASP A 12 -9.82 -19.95 -4.74
N PRO A 13 -10.44 -21.01 -4.23
CA PRO A 13 -10.84 -21.10 -2.82
C PRO A 13 -9.70 -20.97 -1.81
N LYS A 14 -8.43 -21.15 -2.23
CA LYS A 14 -7.24 -20.98 -1.41
C LYS A 14 -6.64 -19.57 -1.51
N TYR A 15 -7.29 -18.65 -2.21
CA TYR A 15 -6.76 -17.30 -2.44
C TYR A 15 -6.42 -16.55 -1.14
N LEU A 16 -7.28 -16.63 -0.13
CA LEU A 16 -7.04 -15.97 1.16
C LEU A 16 -5.84 -16.55 1.89
N GLU A 17 -5.73 -17.88 1.91
CA GLU A 17 -4.60 -18.57 2.54
C GLU A 17 -3.28 -18.21 1.84
N LYS A 18 -3.23 -18.34 0.51
CA LYS A 18 -2.05 -18.01 -0.31
C LYS A 18 -1.58 -16.56 -0.13
N ASN A 19 -2.50 -15.66 0.15
CA ASN A 19 -2.21 -14.24 0.32
C ASN A 19 -2.15 -13.79 1.78
N ASN A 20 -2.22 -14.72 2.74
CA ASN A 20 -2.20 -14.45 4.17
C ASN A 20 -3.27 -13.42 4.60
N ILE A 21 -4.48 -13.56 4.04
CA ILE A 21 -5.62 -12.68 4.31
C ILE A 21 -6.58 -13.39 5.26
N PHE A 22 -6.96 -12.69 6.31
CA PHE A 22 -7.94 -13.14 7.29
C PHE A 22 -9.23 -12.34 7.20
N ILE A 23 -10.33 -13.01 7.58
CA ILE A 23 -11.66 -12.43 7.58
C ILE A 23 -12.08 -12.16 9.02
N TYR A 24 -12.74 -11.05 9.23
CA TYR A 24 -13.26 -10.64 10.52
C TYR A 24 -14.68 -10.12 10.40
N GLN A 25 -15.46 -10.31 11.48
CA GLN A 25 -16.84 -9.85 11.53
C GLN A 25 -16.93 -8.32 11.55
N ASP A 26 -15.99 -7.66 12.23
CA ASP A 26 -16.01 -6.22 12.50
C ASP A 26 -14.65 -5.55 12.27
N TYR A 27 -14.62 -4.23 12.44
CA TYR A 27 -13.39 -3.42 12.32
C TYR A 27 -12.41 -3.57 13.49
N TYR A 28 -12.84 -4.15 14.60
CA TYR A 28 -11.96 -4.35 15.76
C TYR A 28 -11.09 -5.59 15.61
N TYR A 29 -11.36 -6.39 14.57
CA TYR A 29 -10.59 -7.61 14.23
C TYR A 29 -10.51 -8.64 15.36
N GLN A 30 -11.54 -8.70 16.20
CA GLN A 30 -11.56 -9.59 17.36
C GLN A 30 -12.01 -11.00 16.97
N LYS A 31 -13.07 -11.11 16.16
CA LYS A 31 -13.63 -12.41 15.78
C LYS A 31 -13.26 -12.77 14.36
N LYS A 32 -12.36 -13.74 14.22
CA LYS A 32 -12.03 -14.33 12.91
C LYS A 32 -13.19 -15.19 12.42
N ILE A 33 -13.43 -15.14 11.12
CA ILE A 33 -14.43 -15.94 10.42
C ILE A 33 -13.72 -16.97 9.56
N ASN A 34 -14.18 -18.23 9.61
CA ASN A 34 -13.67 -19.26 8.72
C ASN A 34 -14.26 -19.03 7.32
N PRO A 35 -13.43 -18.91 6.27
CA PRO A 35 -13.88 -18.70 4.89
C PRO A 35 -14.88 -19.74 4.37
N GLN A 36 -14.84 -20.96 4.90
CA GLN A 36 -15.71 -22.07 4.50
C GLN A 36 -17.19 -21.85 4.85
N TYR A 37 -17.48 -20.94 5.78
CA TYR A 37 -18.85 -20.61 6.19
C TYR A 37 -19.44 -19.40 5.45
N ILE A 38 -18.73 -18.87 4.46
CA ILE A 38 -19.16 -17.71 3.69
C ILE A 38 -19.59 -18.16 2.29
N ASP A 39 -20.78 -17.76 1.90
CA ASP A 39 -21.20 -17.87 0.50
C ASP A 39 -20.60 -16.73 -0.31
N TRP A 40 -19.58 -17.04 -1.08
CA TRP A 40 -18.84 -16.08 -1.89
C TRP A 40 -19.60 -15.61 -3.13
N THR A 41 -20.72 -16.24 -3.45
CA THR A 41 -21.55 -15.88 -4.61
C THR A 41 -22.56 -14.78 -4.27
N THR A 42 -22.78 -14.50 -2.99
CA THR A 42 -23.75 -13.52 -2.49
C THR A 42 -23.11 -12.22 -2.03
N GLU A 43 -23.93 -11.20 -1.82
CA GLU A 43 -23.52 -9.91 -1.24
C GLU A 43 -23.09 -10.04 0.24
N GLU A 44 -23.39 -11.16 0.92
CA GLU A 44 -23.01 -11.38 2.31
C GLU A 44 -21.52 -11.24 2.53
N ALA A 45 -20.70 -11.75 1.60
CA ALA A 45 -19.24 -11.63 1.65
C ALA A 45 -18.75 -10.18 1.75
N THR A 46 -19.54 -9.20 1.30
CA THR A 46 -19.19 -7.77 1.38
C THR A 46 -19.29 -7.18 2.79
N LEU A 47 -20.03 -7.82 3.68
CA LEU A 47 -20.24 -7.38 5.06
C LEU A 47 -18.99 -7.56 5.92
N PHE A 48 -18.18 -8.56 5.61
CA PHE A 48 -16.98 -8.88 6.37
C PHE A 48 -15.82 -7.90 6.13
N LYS A 49 -14.87 -7.92 7.05
CA LYS A 49 -13.63 -7.14 6.99
C LYS A 49 -12.47 -8.07 6.66
N PHE A 50 -11.65 -7.63 5.72
CA PHE A 50 -10.48 -8.38 5.28
C PHE A 50 -9.22 -7.67 5.78
N ARG A 51 -8.33 -8.42 6.37
CA ARG A 51 -7.03 -7.94 6.81
C ARG A 51 -5.94 -8.87 6.31
N GLN A 52 -5.00 -8.33 5.57
CA GLN A 52 -3.78 -9.04 5.21
C GLN A 52 -2.77 -8.88 6.35
N ASN A 53 -2.15 -9.98 6.75
CA ASN A 53 -1.11 -9.93 7.78
C ASN A 53 0.14 -9.21 7.27
N PRO A 54 0.95 -8.65 8.20
CA PRO A 54 2.29 -8.17 7.86
C PRO A 54 3.13 -9.29 7.23
N GLY A 55 4.14 -8.91 6.46
CA GLY A 55 5.06 -9.82 5.82
C GLY A 55 5.36 -9.42 4.37
N TYR A 56 6.34 -10.09 3.78
CA TYR A 56 6.87 -9.77 2.44
C TYR A 56 5.84 -9.89 1.31
N THR A 57 4.77 -10.65 1.51
CA THR A 57 3.68 -10.80 0.52
C THR A 57 2.55 -9.79 0.70
N ASN A 58 2.63 -8.94 1.73
CA ASN A 58 1.60 -7.93 1.95
C ASN A 58 1.54 -6.96 0.77
N SER A 59 0.33 -6.65 0.30
CA SER A 59 0.12 -5.78 -0.86
C SER A 59 0.66 -4.36 -0.68
N LEU A 60 0.83 -3.91 0.57
CA LEU A 60 1.44 -2.63 0.92
C LEU A 60 2.95 -2.74 1.16
N GLY A 61 3.55 -3.93 0.90
CA GLY A 61 4.94 -4.21 1.17
C GLY A 61 5.28 -4.09 2.65
N VAL A 62 6.47 -3.61 2.95
CA VAL A 62 6.99 -3.52 4.32
C VAL A 62 6.57 -2.26 5.07
N ALA A 63 6.13 -1.23 4.37
CA ALA A 63 5.77 0.04 5.02
C ALA A 63 4.64 0.79 4.32
N LYS A 64 3.91 1.55 5.14
CA LYS A 64 2.88 2.49 4.74
C LYS A 64 3.12 3.82 5.44
N ILE A 65 3.19 4.91 4.67
CA ILE A 65 3.36 6.27 5.17
C ILE A 65 2.05 7.03 4.99
N ASN A 66 1.44 7.39 6.10
CA ASN A 66 0.18 8.12 6.10
C ASN A 66 0.42 9.62 6.18
N PHE A 67 -0.37 10.38 5.45
CA PHE A 67 -0.45 11.83 5.56
C PHE A 67 -1.90 12.31 5.44
N PRO A 68 -2.28 13.41 6.11
CA PRO A 68 -3.66 13.90 6.07
C PRO A 68 -4.07 14.33 4.66
N ASN A 69 -5.15 13.75 4.14
CA ASN A 69 -5.78 14.16 2.88
C ASN A 69 -7.22 13.64 2.79
N LYS A 70 -8.05 14.32 2.00
CA LYS A 70 -9.49 13.98 1.85
C LYS A 70 -9.76 12.74 0.98
N HIS A 71 -8.75 12.22 0.30
CA HIS A 71 -8.90 11.10 -0.64
C HIS A 71 -8.44 9.76 -0.07
N ALA A 72 -8.02 9.72 1.20
CA ALA A 72 -7.45 8.55 1.86
C ALA A 72 -6.26 7.92 1.08
N VAL A 73 -5.49 8.76 0.38
CA VAL A 73 -4.27 8.38 -0.33
C VAL A 73 -3.11 8.29 0.66
N TYR A 74 -2.19 7.39 0.44
CA TYR A 74 -0.97 7.19 1.22
C TYR A 74 0.19 6.74 0.33
N LEU A 75 1.42 6.87 0.83
CA LEU A 75 2.58 6.25 0.21
C LEU A 75 2.75 4.84 0.79
N HIS A 76 3.22 3.90 -0.01
CA HIS A 76 3.47 2.55 0.48
C HIS A 76 4.48 1.81 -0.38
N ASP A 77 5.06 0.80 0.20
CA ASP A 77 5.87 -0.18 -0.51
C ASP A 77 5.00 -1.14 -1.35
N THR A 78 5.62 -2.04 -2.07
CA THR A 78 4.96 -3.11 -2.82
C THR A 78 5.87 -4.34 -2.94
N PRO A 79 5.33 -5.55 -2.81
CA PRO A 79 6.09 -6.77 -3.12
C PRO A 79 6.36 -6.91 -4.63
N LYS A 80 5.59 -6.22 -5.48
CA LYS A 80 5.76 -6.23 -6.93
C LYS A 80 6.78 -5.17 -7.39
N LYS A 81 8.04 -5.38 -7.04
CA LYS A 81 9.12 -4.41 -7.37
C LYS A 81 9.32 -4.23 -8.87
N SER A 82 8.98 -5.23 -9.70
CA SER A 82 9.06 -5.14 -11.17
C SER A 82 8.22 -4.01 -11.75
N LEU A 83 7.16 -3.56 -11.07
CA LEU A 83 6.34 -2.43 -11.51
C LEU A 83 7.12 -1.12 -11.65
N PHE A 84 8.25 -0.99 -10.97
CA PHE A 84 9.11 0.19 -11.11
C PHE A 84 9.96 0.20 -12.39
N ASN A 85 10.01 -0.93 -13.10
CA ASN A 85 10.68 -1.06 -14.39
C ASN A 85 9.73 -0.81 -15.58
N GLU A 86 8.41 -0.69 -15.31
CA GLU A 86 7.42 -0.42 -16.34
C GLU A 86 7.52 1.05 -16.79
N GLU A 87 7.35 1.28 -18.08
CA GLU A 87 7.28 2.62 -18.65
C GLU A 87 5.99 3.34 -18.21
N ILE A 88 4.87 2.61 -18.24
CA ILE A 88 3.56 3.08 -17.82
C ILE A 88 3.31 2.62 -16.38
N ARG A 89 3.09 3.55 -15.43
CA ARG A 89 3.07 3.25 -13.99
C ARG A 89 1.78 3.63 -13.26
N PHE A 90 0.67 3.83 -13.95
CA PHE A 90 -0.63 4.18 -13.35
C PHE A 90 -1.47 2.94 -12.98
N PHE A 91 -0.93 2.07 -12.13
CA PHE A 91 -1.55 0.81 -11.71
C PHE A 91 -2.34 0.89 -10.40
N SER A 92 -2.54 2.08 -9.84
CA SER A 92 -3.23 2.24 -8.56
C SER A 92 -4.52 3.04 -8.69
N SER A 93 -5.38 2.95 -7.68
CA SER A 93 -6.58 3.79 -7.57
C SER A 93 -6.31 5.14 -6.88
N GLY A 94 -5.04 5.53 -6.72
CA GLY A 94 -4.64 6.81 -6.12
C GLY A 94 -3.46 6.74 -5.14
N CYS A 95 -3.26 5.62 -4.45
CA CYS A 95 -2.09 5.45 -3.57
C CYS A 95 -0.79 5.40 -4.37
N VAL A 96 0.30 5.88 -3.79
CA VAL A 96 1.59 6.00 -4.46
C VAL A 96 2.54 4.92 -3.94
N ARG A 97 3.03 4.09 -4.86
CA ARG A 97 4.09 3.13 -4.56
C ARG A 97 5.44 3.83 -4.53
N VAL A 98 6.25 3.47 -3.54
CA VAL A 98 7.59 4.05 -3.34
C VAL A 98 8.62 2.96 -3.59
N GLN A 99 9.56 3.25 -4.49
CA GLN A 99 10.76 2.44 -4.67
C GLN A 99 11.74 2.78 -3.55
N ASN A 100 12.56 1.80 -3.12
CA ASN A 100 13.54 1.98 -2.04
C ASN A 100 12.91 2.60 -0.77
N ILE A 101 11.80 2.02 -0.33
CA ILE A 101 11.05 2.56 0.82
C ILE A 101 11.90 2.62 2.09
N ASP A 102 12.89 1.75 2.23
CA ASP A 102 13.77 1.67 3.39
C ASP A 102 14.63 2.93 3.51
N ASP A 103 15.16 3.41 2.38
CA ASP A 103 15.91 4.69 2.33
C ASP A 103 15.03 5.86 2.77
N LEU A 104 13.77 5.88 2.30
CA LEU A 104 12.83 6.92 2.68
C LEU A 104 12.47 6.84 4.18
N ILE A 105 12.29 5.65 4.73
CA ILE A 105 12.01 5.46 6.16
C ILE A 105 13.19 5.94 7.00
N ASN A 106 14.40 5.53 6.65
CA ASN A 106 15.62 5.92 7.34
C ASN A 106 15.80 7.45 7.32
N TRP A 107 15.55 8.09 6.18
CA TRP A 107 15.60 9.54 6.06
C TRP A 107 14.51 10.23 6.91
N LEU A 108 13.26 9.74 6.87
CA LEU A 108 12.14 10.31 7.62
C LEU A 108 12.33 10.22 9.13
N LEU A 109 13.04 9.21 9.61
CA LEU A 109 13.22 8.92 11.04
C LEU A 109 14.64 9.24 11.53
N SER A 110 15.50 9.84 10.70
CA SER A 110 16.89 10.12 11.01
C SER A 110 17.08 10.94 12.29
N ASP A 111 16.16 11.85 12.58
CA ASP A 111 16.21 12.72 13.76
C ASP A 111 15.56 12.10 15.00
N SER A 112 14.95 10.92 14.86
CA SER A 112 14.29 10.24 15.97
C SER A 112 15.28 9.47 16.82
N ALA A 113 15.38 9.83 18.11
CA ALA A 113 16.34 9.23 19.05
C ALA A 113 16.15 7.71 19.23
N ASN A 114 14.98 7.19 18.91
CA ASN A 114 14.62 5.78 19.06
C ASN A 114 14.65 5.01 17.74
N TRP A 115 15.21 5.59 16.68
CA TRP A 115 15.29 4.96 15.37
C TRP A 115 16.72 4.56 15.04
N ASN A 116 16.87 3.36 14.52
CA ASN A 116 18.07 2.90 13.84
C ASN A 116 17.69 1.80 12.84
N GLU A 117 18.57 1.51 11.90
CA GLU A 117 18.34 0.53 10.84
C GLU A 117 18.11 -0.88 11.38
N SER A 118 18.79 -1.25 12.49
CA SER A 118 18.58 -2.54 13.14
C SER A 118 17.15 -2.74 13.64
N LEU A 119 16.50 -1.67 14.08
CA LEU A 119 15.09 -1.72 14.49
C LEU A 119 14.16 -2.00 13.32
N LEU A 120 14.46 -1.48 12.13
CA LEU A 120 13.69 -1.82 10.93
C LEU A 120 13.79 -3.32 10.63
N HIS A 121 14.98 -3.88 10.63
CA HIS A 121 15.20 -5.31 10.41
C HIS A 121 14.48 -6.15 11.45
N GLU A 122 14.57 -5.79 12.73
CA GLU A 122 13.85 -6.49 13.81
C GLU A 122 12.33 -6.51 13.59
N ILE A 123 11.73 -5.38 13.19
CA ILE A 123 10.29 -5.29 12.90
C ILE A 123 9.90 -6.20 11.73
N LEU A 124 10.71 -6.24 10.68
CA LEU A 124 10.48 -7.06 9.50
C LEU A 124 10.60 -8.56 9.80
N ASP A 125 11.63 -8.96 10.51
CA ASP A 125 11.90 -10.36 10.87
C ASP A 125 10.81 -10.92 11.77
N ASN A 126 10.30 -10.13 12.70
CA ASN A 126 9.21 -10.52 13.57
C ASN A 126 7.83 -10.48 12.89
N SER A 127 7.75 -10.10 11.61
CA SER A 127 6.50 -9.94 10.88
C SER A 127 5.44 -9.16 11.69
N SER A 128 5.88 -8.16 12.44
CA SER A 128 5.04 -7.37 13.33
C SER A 128 4.59 -6.07 12.65
N THR A 129 3.51 -5.48 13.17
CA THR A 129 3.09 -4.14 12.74
C THR A 129 3.45 -3.15 13.84
N LYS A 130 4.30 -2.18 13.51
CA LYS A 130 4.65 -1.08 14.41
C LYS A 130 4.23 0.25 13.79
N THR A 131 3.57 1.09 14.56
CA THR A 131 3.23 2.45 14.14
C THR A 131 4.23 3.41 14.74
N LEU A 132 4.94 4.11 13.86
CA LEU A 132 5.89 5.15 14.24
C LEU A 132 5.31 6.52 13.87
N ARG A 133 5.61 7.53 14.65
CA ARG A 133 5.23 8.92 14.38
C ARG A 133 6.49 9.73 14.17
N LEU A 134 6.44 10.63 13.20
CA LEU A 134 7.52 11.59 13.00
C LEU A 134 7.48 12.64 14.10
N ASP A 135 8.64 12.96 14.67
CA ASP A 135 8.79 14.03 15.67
C ASP A 135 8.52 15.40 15.03
N SER A 136 8.97 15.58 13.79
CA SER A 136 8.71 16.76 12.97
C SER A 136 7.92 16.41 11.72
N LYS A 137 6.89 17.18 11.41
CA LYS A 137 6.09 16.98 10.20
C LYS A 137 6.85 17.50 8.97
N ILE A 138 6.87 16.69 7.93
CA ILE A 138 7.44 17.05 6.63
C ILE A 138 6.30 17.38 5.67
N PRO A 139 6.28 18.59 5.08
CA PRO A 139 5.26 18.97 4.12
C PRO A 139 5.38 18.12 2.85
N ILE A 140 4.23 17.64 2.35
CA ILE A 140 4.15 16.89 1.10
C ILE A 140 3.25 17.62 0.10
N LYS A 141 3.67 17.68 -1.16
CA LYS A 141 2.88 18.18 -2.28
C LYS A 141 2.85 17.12 -3.37
N ILE A 142 1.64 16.74 -3.80
CA ILE A 142 1.44 15.86 -4.94
C ILE A 142 1.02 16.75 -6.11
N GLY A 143 1.81 16.75 -7.17
CA GLY A 143 1.56 17.48 -8.41
C GLY A 143 1.34 16.52 -9.58
N TYR A 144 0.73 17.02 -10.63
CA TYR A 144 0.63 16.37 -11.93
C TYR A 144 1.35 17.25 -12.95
N LEU A 145 2.34 16.69 -13.61
CA LEU A 145 3.15 17.38 -14.62
C LEU A 145 3.27 16.49 -15.85
N THR A 146 3.02 17.04 -17.00
CA THR A 146 3.19 16.39 -18.30
C THR A 146 4.40 16.91 -19.07
N ALA A 147 4.97 18.04 -18.60
CA ALA A 147 6.23 18.57 -19.09
C ALA A 147 7.11 19.07 -17.94
N TRP A 148 8.40 18.78 -18.00
CA TRP A 148 9.40 19.30 -17.03
C TRP A 148 10.77 19.38 -17.68
N VAL A 149 11.70 20.03 -17.00
CA VAL A 149 13.09 20.11 -17.42
C VAL A 149 13.94 19.13 -16.60
N GLU A 150 14.68 18.28 -17.24
CA GLU A 150 15.64 17.35 -16.65
C GLU A 150 16.96 17.43 -17.40
N ASN A 151 18.06 17.67 -16.69
CA ASN A 151 19.39 17.84 -17.28
C ASN A 151 19.47 18.87 -18.43
N GLY A 152 18.70 19.96 -18.34
CA GLY A 152 18.64 21.01 -19.33
C GLY A 152 17.83 20.68 -20.58
N GLN A 153 17.16 19.51 -20.61
CA GLN A 153 16.29 19.08 -21.70
C GLN A 153 14.83 19.05 -21.27
N ILE A 154 13.93 19.44 -22.15
CA ILE A 154 12.50 19.34 -21.89
C ILE A 154 12.06 17.90 -22.07
N GLN A 155 11.41 17.35 -21.04
CA GLN A 155 10.79 16.03 -21.04
C GLN A 155 9.27 16.18 -21.16
N PHE A 156 8.63 15.23 -21.83
CA PHE A 156 7.18 15.17 -21.97
C PHE A 156 6.66 13.80 -21.56
N ARG A 157 5.41 13.78 -21.06
CA ARG A 157 4.63 12.58 -20.79
C ARG A 157 3.21 12.78 -21.33
N ASP A 158 2.59 11.69 -21.73
CA ASP A 158 1.18 11.71 -22.14
C ASP A 158 0.28 12.23 -21.02
N ASP A 159 -0.67 13.09 -21.38
CA ASP A 159 -1.70 13.58 -20.46
C ASP A 159 -2.78 12.52 -20.20
N ILE A 160 -2.43 11.50 -19.42
CA ILE A 160 -3.29 10.33 -19.15
C ILE A 160 -4.58 10.72 -18.43
N TYR A 161 -4.53 11.77 -17.61
CA TYR A 161 -5.68 12.25 -16.83
C TYR A 161 -6.43 13.40 -17.50
N LYS A 162 -6.05 13.77 -18.72
CA LYS A 162 -6.67 14.85 -19.53
C LYS A 162 -6.80 16.16 -18.73
N LYS A 163 -5.71 16.59 -18.11
CA LYS A 163 -5.68 17.79 -17.27
C LYS A 163 -5.00 18.99 -17.94
N ASP A 164 -4.29 18.80 -19.03
CA ASP A 164 -3.64 19.87 -19.78
C ASP A 164 -4.59 20.57 -20.76
N ALA A 165 -5.67 19.89 -21.15
CA ALA A 165 -6.69 20.45 -22.01
C ALA A 165 -7.73 21.21 -21.18
N THR A 166 -7.44 22.47 -20.85
CA THR A 166 -8.42 23.44 -20.34
C THR A 166 -8.44 24.67 -21.21
#